data_70ff27bbdfae12d684f097b21512d64e
#
_entry.id   70ff27bbdfae12d684f097b21512d64e
#
_cell.length_a   1.000
_cell.length_b   1.000
_cell.length_c   1.000
_cell.angle_alpha   90.00
_cell.angle_beta   90.00
_cell.angle_gamma   90.00
#
_symmetry.space_group_name_H-M   'P 1'
#
loop_
_entity.id
_entity.type
_entity.pdbx_description
1 polymer ?
#
loop_
_entity_poly.entity_id
_entity_poly.type
_entity_poly.pdbx_seq_one_letter_code
_entity_poly.pdbx_strand_id
1 'polypeptide(L)'
;MAELLIHVYRLLENDGLKTEGQMVTSLRGLLAIDKDEQVQLIVNAIFLGCIRESANIPGAQLKPQSLQNLLRQAVVSGCTAYETYLSTLLAEHILTVIEVRQQDFFPTDQEVVKYFDGLTLGINESFRLLSQADRAVFLRNKIVTFVQKKNLGSVAGLKMVGLLLGVDDPWNSLAAHLHKERKDLTKTVSDAIERRNSIVHKADRNLEGGTLEKQTIAFAWAQQAVDTIKHVCLGFDELVTTRMAQHRADLVTRQQETAHV
;
A
#
# COMPACT_ATOMS: atom_id res chain seq x y z
N MET A 1 3.36 10.27 0.91
CA MET A 1 2.76 11.00 -0.23
C MET A 1 1.23 10.93 -0.25
N ALA A 2 0.60 9.75 -0.24
CA ALA A 2 -0.86 9.62 -0.30
C ALA A 2 -1.59 10.37 0.82
N GLU A 3 -1.17 10.22 2.07
CA GLU A 3 -1.71 10.95 3.22
C GLU A 3 -1.56 12.48 3.07
N LEU A 4 -0.41 12.93 2.58
CA LEU A 4 -0.18 14.35 2.33
C LEU A 4 -1.20 14.92 1.33
N LEU A 5 -1.49 14.19 0.24
CA LEU A 5 -2.47 14.61 -0.75
C LEU A 5 -3.89 14.69 -0.17
N ILE A 6 -4.24 13.78 0.72
CA ILE A 6 -5.51 13.81 1.46
C ILE A 6 -5.58 15.02 2.39
N HIS A 7 -4.50 15.31 3.11
CA HIS A 7 -4.43 16.50 3.96
C HIS A 7 -4.51 17.80 3.16
N VAL A 8 -3.81 17.88 2.03
CA VAL A 8 -3.88 19.02 1.11
C VAL A 8 -5.29 19.20 0.55
N TYR A 9 -5.95 18.09 0.16
CA TYR A 9 -7.35 18.15 -0.26
C TYR A 9 -8.25 18.77 0.82
N ARG A 10 -8.16 18.26 2.05
CA ARG A 10 -8.91 18.77 3.21
C ARG A 10 -8.69 20.26 3.43
N LEU A 11 -7.42 20.66 3.38
CA LEU A 11 -7.03 22.04 3.55
C LEU A 11 -7.68 22.95 2.49
N LEU A 12 -7.68 22.49 1.22
CA LEU A 12 -8.18 23.26 0.08
C LEU A 12 -9.71 23.23 -0.04
N GLU A 13 -10.37 22.20 0.49
CA GLU A 13 -11.84 22.09 0.50
C GLU A 13 -12.52 22.91 1.61
N ASN A 14 -11.76 23.59 2.43
CA ASN A 14 -12.27 24.46 3.50
C ASN A 14 -12.73 23.72 4.80
N ASP A 15 -12.62 22.40 4.85
CA ASP A 15 -13.02 21.60 6.04
C ASP A 15 -11.86 21.36 7.04
N GLY A 16 -10.66 21.82 6.74
CA GLY A 16 -9.49 21.14 7.22
C GLY A 16 -8.61 21.81 8.25
N LEU A 17 -8.72 23.09 8.50
CA LEU A 17 -7.93 23.74 9.54
C LEU A 17 -8.75 23.84 10.85
N LYS A 18 -8.64 22.81 11.67
CA LYS A 18 -8.91 22.98 13.09
C LYS A 18 -7.73 23.73 13.68
N THR A 19 -7.84 25.05 13.73
CA THR A 19 -6.89 25.90 14.47
C THR A 19 -6.93 25.47 15.93
N GLU A 20 -5.74 25.34 16.54
CA GLU A 20 -5.62 25.04 17.97
C GLU A 20 -6.42 26.06 18.79
N GLY A 21 -7.09 25.62 19.84
CA GLY A 21 -8.06 26.38 20.59
C GLY A 21 -7.59 27.77 21.09
N GLN A 22 -6.28 27.95 21.34
CA GLN A 22 -5.71 29.23 21.73
C GLN A 22 -5.78 30.30 20.61
N MET A 23 -5.53 29.92 19.36
CA MET A 23 -5.57 30.86 18.24
C MET A 23 -7.00 31.27 17.91
N VAL A 24 -7.93 30.35 17.96
CA VAL A 24 -9.38 30.62 17.80
C VAL A 24 -9.86 31.57 18.92
N THR A 25 -9.50 31.31 20.17
CA THR A 25 -9.89 32.14 21.32
C THR A 25 -9.32 33.56 21.19
N SER A 26 -8.06 33.72 20.77
CA SER A 26 -7.45 35.02 20.57
C SER A 26 -8.10 35.83 19.44
N LEU A 27 -8.40 35.15 18.32
CA LEU A 27 -9.09 35.76 17.19
C LEU A 27 -10.55 36.13 17.52
N ARG A 28 -11.25 35.34 18.31
CA ARG A 28 -12.60 35.66 18.83
C ARG A 28 -12.59 36.97 19.59
N GLY A 29 -11.64 37.13 20.54
CA GLY A 29 -11.51 38.38 21.30
C GLY A 29 -11.19 39.59 20.45
N LEU A 30 -10.34 39.40 19.44
CA LEU A 30 -9.91 40.49 18.54
C LEU A 30 -11.00 40.92 17.54
N LEU A 31 -11.79 39.98 17.06
CA LEU A 31 -12.82 40.22 16.02
C LEU A 31 -14.23 40.41 16.61
N ALA A 32 -14.40 40.28 17.95
CA ALA A 32 -15.67 40.33 18.65
C ALA A 32 -16.71 39.36 18.06
N ILE A 33 -16.28 38.14 17.75
CA ILE A 33 -17.14 37.06 17.16
C ILE A 33 -17.46 36.03 18.23
N ASP A 34 -18.75 35.75 18.43
CA ASP A 34 -19.20 34.83 19.48
C ASP A 34 -19.16 33.34 19.11
N LYS A 35 -19.06 33.01 17.84
CA LYS A 35 -19.12 31.61 17.37
C LYS A 35 -17.78 31.13 16.81
N ASP A 36 -17.24 30.07 17.36
CA ASP A 36 -15.97 29.45 16.94
C ASP A 36 -15.98 29.02 15.46
N GLU A 37 -17.13 28.56 14.96
CA GLU A 37 -17.29 28.19 13.55
C GLU A 37 -17.06 29.35 12.59
N GLN A 38 -17.48 30.55 12.96
CA GLN A 38 -17.27 31.75 12.13
C GLN A 38 -15.81 32.18 12.10
N VAL A 39 -15.11 32.10 13.22
CA VAL A 39 -13.66 32.37 13.29
C VAL A 39 -12.90 31.38 12.45
N GLN A 40 -13.25 30.10 12.51
CA GLN A 40 -12.63 29.05 11.71
C GLN A 40 -12.81 29.27 10.21
N LEU A 41 -14.01 29.67 9.77
CA LEU A 41 -14.27 30.01 8.36
C LEU A 41 -13.43 31.19 7.87
N ILE A 42 -13.28 32.23 8.69
CA ILE A 42 -12.45 33.40 8.37
C ILE A 42 -10.97 33.00 8.24
N VAL A 43 -10.45 32.25 9.19
CA VAL A 43 -9.05 31.77 9.16
C VAL A 43 -8.80 30.90 7.93
N ASN A 44 -9.70 29.99 7.62
CA ASN A 44 -9.60 29.16 6.43
C ASN A 44 -9.62 29.97 5.14
N ALA A 45 -10.49 30.98 5.05
CA ALA A 45 -10.59 31.86 3.88
C ALA A 45 -9.31 32.69 3.68
N ILE A 46 -8.74 33.23 4.77
CA ILE A 46 -7.48 33.98 4.73
C ILE A 46 -6.34 33.06 4.28
N PHE A 47 -6.23 31.87 4.85
CA PHE A 47 -5.19 30.91 4.52
C PHE A 47 -5.26 30.46 3.06
N LEU A 48 -6.45 30.15 2.57
CA LEU A 48 -6.67 29.82 1.15
C LEU A 48 -6.32 31.02 0.23
N GLY A 49 -6.66 32.24 0.65
CA GLY A 49 -6.29 33.47 -0.06
C GLY A 49 -4.78 33.60 -0.18
N CYS A 50 -4.06 33.42 0.92
CA CYS A 50 -2.58 33.46 0.94
C CYS A 50 -1.95 32.39 0.06
N ILE A 51 -2.46 31.16 0.10
CA ILE A 51 -1.97 30.08 -0.77
C ILE A 51 -2.21 30.42 -2.24
N ARG A 52 -3.38 30.91 -2.59
CA ARG A 52 -3.71 31.29 -3.96
C ARG A 52 -2.80 32.37 -4.50
N GLU A 53 -2.56 33.42 -3.72
CA GLU A 53 -1.67 34.53 -4.12
C GLU A 53 -0.22 34.06 -4.26
N SER A 54 0.30 33.37 -3.24
CA SER A 54 1.71 32.93 -3.23
C SER A 54 2.02 31.90 -4.31
N ALA A 55 1.06 31.01 -4.61
CA ALA A 55 1.23 29.94 -5.61
C ALA A 55 0.64 30.31 -7.00
N ASN A 56 0.05 31.48 -7.15
CA ASN A 56 -0.62 31.94 -8.38
C ASN A 56 -1.62 30.91 -8.94
N ILE A 57 -2.44 30.30 -8.05
CA ILE A 57 -3.38 29.23 -8.41
C ILE A 57 -4.67 29.82 -8.97
N PRO A 58 -5.04 29.55 -10.22
CA PRO A 58 -6.31 30.03 -10.78
C PRO A 58 -7.50 29.49 -10.00
N GLY A 59 -8.51 30.34 -9.73
CA GLY A 59 -9.71 29.92 -8.98
C GLY A 59 -10.46 28.72 -9.56
N ALA A 60 -10.35 28.49 -10.87
CA ALA A 60 -10.92 27.34 -11.54
C ALA A 60 -10.30 26.00 -11.06
N GLN A 61 -9.05 26.02 -10.60
CA GLN A 61 -8.36 24.81 -10.09
C GLN A 61 -8.75 24.47 -8.66
N LEU A 62 -9.40 25.37 -7.94
CA LEU A 62 -9.91 25.16 -6.58
C LEU A 62 -11.39 24.76 -6.56
N LYS A 63 -11.98 24.49 -7.73
CA LYS A 63 -13.34 23.94 -7.79
C LYS A 63 -13.34 22.48 -7.25
N PRO A 64 -14.41 22.02 -6.58
CA PRO A 64 -14.49 20.68 -6.01
C PRO A 64 -14.11 19.57 -7.01
N GLN A 65 -14.56 19.66 -8.28
CA GLN A 65 -14.21 18.68 -9.31
C GLN A 65 -12.71 18.62 -9.62
N SER A 66 -12.01 19.76 -9.56
CA SER A 66 -10.56 19.84 -9.78
C SER A 66 -9.79 19.32 -8.59
N LEU A 67 -10.25 19.63 -7.36
CA LEU A 67 -9.63 19.15 -6.12
C LEU A 67 -9.73 17.62 -5.97
N GLN A 68 -10.77 17.00 -6.50
CA GLN A 68 -10.88 15.55 -6.53
C GLN A 68 -9.70 14.85 -7.24
N ASN A 69 -8.92 15.55 -8.07
CA ASN A 69 -7.69 14.98 -8.63
C ASN A 69 -6.64 14.68 -7.55
N LEU A 70 -6.61 15.44 -6.44
CA LEU A 70 -5.74 15.15 -5.31
C LEU A 70 -6.11 13.81 -4.65
N LEU A 71 -7.42 13.56 -4.49
CA LEU A 71 -7.90 12.29 -3.96
C LEU A 71 -7.59 11.12 -4.89
N ARG A 72 -7.73 11.31 -6.21
CA ARG A 72 -7.33 10.31 -7.21
C ARG A 72 -5.84 9.99 -7.09
N GLN A 73 -4.99 11.00 -7.02
CA GLN A 73 -3.56 10.81 -6.85
C GLN A 73 -3.19 10.17 -5.51
N ALA A 74 -3.94 10.46 -4.43
CA ALA A 74 -3.75 9.81 -3.14
C ALA A 74 -3.98 8.28 -3.25
N VAL A 75 -5.09 7.86 -3.89
CA VAL A 75 -5.40 6.45 -4.11
C VAL A 75 -4.35 5.79 -4.99
N VAL A 76 -3.95 6.42 -6.09
CA VAL A 76 -2.89 5.90 -6.98
C VAL A 76 -1.58 5.73 -6.21
N SER A 77 -1.16 6.72 -5.43
CA SER A 77 0.07 6.68 -4.64
C SER A 77 0.00 5.60 -3.55
N GLY A 78 -1.15 5.43 -2.89
CA GLY A 78 -1.38 4.38 -1.89
C GLY A 78 -1.24 2.98 -2.50
N CYS A 79 -1.91 2.73 -3.62
CA CYS A 79 -1.82 1.44 -4.32
C CYS A 79 -0.40 1.16 -4.86
N THR A 80 0.31 2.18 -5.35
CA THR A 80 1.70 2.04 -5.80
C THR A 80 2.63 1.71 -4.62
N ALA A 81 2.43 2.37 -3.49
CA ALA A 81 3.18 2.07 -2.26
C ALA A 81 2.95 0.63 -1.79
N TYR A 82 1.70 0.15 -1.85
CA TYR A 82 1.35 -1.24 -1.53
C TYR A 82 2.07 -2.26 -2.42
N GLU A 83 2.05 -2.06 -3.73
CA GLU A 83 2.73 -2.93 -4.69
C GLU A 83 4.25 -2.93 -4.49
N THR A 84 4.85 -1.74 -4.31
CA THR A 84 6.28 -1.58 -4.04
C THR A 84 6.66 -2.25 -2.72
N TYR A 85 5.86 -2.07 -1.68
CA TYR A 85 6.06 -2.69 -0.37
C TYR A 85 6.12 -4.22 -0.47
N LEU A 86 5.12 -4.85 -1.11
CA LEU A 86 5.09 -6.30 -1.27
C LEU A 86 6.30 -6.84 -2.05
N SER A 87 6.72 -6.13 -3.10
CA SER A 87 7.90 -6.48 -3.88
C SER A 87 9.19 -6.38 -3.05
N THR A 88 9.32 -5.32 -2.27
CA THR A 88 10.50 -5.08 -1.42
C THR A 88 10.58 -6.11 -0.30
N LEU A 89 9.45 -6.35 0.40
CA LEU A 89 9.36 -7.32 1.48
C LEU A 89 9.74 -8.73 1.01
N LEU A 90 9.24 -9.15 -0.15
CA LEU A 90 9.63 -10.42 -0.75
C LEU A 90 11.12 -10.46 -1.07
N ALA A 91 11.65 -9.43 -1.71
CA ALA A 91 13.06 -9.38 -2.11
C ALA A 91 14.01 -9.42 -0.89
N GLU A 92 13.61 -8.85 0.23
CA GLU A 92 14.38 -8.78 1.45
C GLU A 92 14.42 -10.13 2.17
N HIS A 93 13.31 -10.85 2.23
CA HIS A 93 13.17 -12.01 3.11
C HIS A 93 13.21 -13.38 2.41
N ILE A 94 13.01 -13.44 1.09
CA ILE A 94 12.89 -14.70 0.36
C ILE A 94 14.13 -15.59 0.48
N LEU A 95 15.33 -14.99 0.58
CA LEU A 95 16.57 -15.74 0.74
C LEU A 95 16.57 -16.54 2.04
N THR A 96 16.20 -15.91 3.15
CA THR A 96 16.10 -16.59 4.46
C THR A 96 15.14 -17.78 4.38
N VAL A 97 14.00 -17.62 3.70
CA VAL A 97 13.04 -18.71 3.55
C VAL A 97 13.57 -19.84 2.70
N ILE A 98 14.30 -19.55 1.60
CA ILE A 98 14.95 -20.56 0.76
C ILE A 98 15.97 -21.38 1.59
N GLU A 99 16.79 -20.70 2.39
CA GLU A 99 17.81 -21.33 3.24
C GLU A 99 17.20 -22.22 4.32
N VAL A 100 16.09 -21.80 4.94
CA VAL A 100 15.39 -22.59 5.98
C VAL A 100 14.69 -23.80 5.39
N ARG A 101 13.91 -23.59 4.32
CA ARG A 101 13.01 -24.60 3.77
C ARG A 101 13.68 -25.55 2.81
N GLN A 102 14.75 -25.14 2.15
CA GLN A 102 15.49 -25.95 1.16
C GLN A 102 14.54 -26.65 0.17
N GLN A 103 14.36 -27.98 0.28
CA GLN A 103 13.55 -28.79 -0.61
C GLN A 103 12.04 -28.48 -0.48
N ASP A 104 11.59 -28.05 0.72
CA ASP A 104 10.19 -27.71 1.02
C ASP A 104 9.88 -26.24 0.80
N PHE A 105 10.68 -25.55 -0.04
CA PHE A 105 10.52 -24.13 -0.27
C PHE A 105 9.17 -23.75 -0.89
N PHE A 106 8.72 -24.53 -1.86
CA PHE A 106 7.42 -24.25 -2.50
C PHE A 106 6.27 -24.72 -1.62
N PRO A 107 5.38 -23.79 -1.22
CA PRO A 107 4.17 -24.20 -0.50
C PRO A 107 3.35 -25.18 -1.33
N THR A 108 2.66 -26.07 -0.67
CA THR A 108 1.76 -27.03 -1.30
C THR A 108 0.47 -26.42 -1.84
N ASP A 109 0.24 -25.13 -1.61
CA ASP A 109 -0.91 -24.40 -2.14
C ASP A 109 -0.87 -24.36 -3.67
N GLN A 110 -1.87 -24.96 -4.29
CA GLN A 110 -1.95 -25.07 -5.76
C GLN A 110 -2.01 -23.72 -6.47
N GLU A 111 -2.53 -22.67 -5.83
CA GLU A 111 -2.53 -21.32 -6.41
C GLU A 111 -1.12 -20.75 -6.47
N VAL A 112 -0.29 -21.01 -5.44
CA VAL A 112 1.12 -20.62 -5.45
C VAL A 112 1.89 -21.39 -6.51
N VAL A 113 1.67 -22.68 -6.63
CA VAL A 113 2.29 -23.50 -7.69
C VAL A 113 1.95 -22.94 -9.06
N LYS A 114 0.66 -22.68 -9.35
CA LYS A 114 0.21 -22.08 -10.60
C LYS A 114 0.79 -20.66 -10.85
N TYR A 115 1.01 -19.90 -9.79
CA TYR A 115 1.61 -18.57 -9.93
C TYR A 115 3.03 -18.64 -10.50
N PHE A 116 3.77 -19.71 -10.14
CA PHE A 116 5.11 -19.98 -10.65
C PHE A 116 5.14 -20.76 -11.97
N ASP A 117 3.99 -21.13 -12.53
CA ASP A 117 3.94 -21.64 -13.89
C ASP A 117 4.62 -20.67 -14.86
N GLY A 118 5.62 -21.17 -15.57
CA GLY A 118 6.46 -20.34 -16.43
C GLY A 118 7.74 -19.79 -15.78
N LEU A 119 8.00 -20.07 -14.49
CA LEU A 119 9.34 -19.90 -13.92
C LEU A 119 10.23 -21.04 -14.42
N THR A 120 10.89 -20.84 -15.54
CA THR A 120 11.79 -21.83 -16.15
C THR A 120 13.24 -21.37 -16.01
N LEU A 121 14.13 -22.34 -15.86
CA LEU A 121 15.55 -22.14 -16.00
C LEU A 121 16.00 -22.60 -17.38
N GLY A 122 16.59 -21.67 -18.14
CA GLY A 122 17.27 -22.02 -19.38
C GLY A 122 18.48 -22.91 -19.10
N ILE A 123 18.94 -23.68 -20.10
CA ILE A 123 20.07 -24.62 -19.92
C ILE A 123 21.32 -23.93 -19.36
N ASN A 124 21.64 -22.73 -19.88
CA ASN A 124 22.78 -21.95 -19.39
C ASN A 124 22.61 -21.50 -17.94
N GLU A 125 21.37 -21.18 -17.54
CA GLU A 125 21.06 -20.80 -16.17
C GLU A 125 21.14 -22.00 -15.22
N SER A 126 20.75 -23.19 -15.68
CA SER A 126 20.90 -24.43 -14.93
C SER A 126 22.39 -24.76 -14.70
N PHE A 127 23.23 -24.61 -15.71
CA PHE A 127 24.69 -24.74 -15.55
C PHE A 127 25.26 -23.70 -14.58
N ARG A 128 24.81 -22.45 -14.67
CA ARG A 128 25.26 -21.42 -13.72
C ARG A 128 24.84 -21.74 -12.30
N LEU A 129 23.58 -22.22 -12.10
CA LEU A 129 23.12 -22.67 -10.78
C LEU A 129 23.99 -23.78 -10.18
N LEU A 130 24.41 -24.75 -11.02
CA LEU A 130 25.27 -25.86 -10.59
C LEU A 130 26.71 -25.40 -10.29
N SER A 131 27.23 -24.43 -10.99
CA SER A 131 28.62 -23.95 -10.90
C SER A 131 28.86 -22.82 -9.91
N GLN A 132 27.79 -22.12 -9.47
CA GLN A 132 27.93 -20.98 -8.57
C GLN A 132 28.05 -21.42 -7.11
N ALA A 133 28.96 -20.75 -6.37
CA ALA A 133 29.12 -20.94 -4.94
C ALA A 133 27.90 -20.49 -4.15
N ASP A 134 27.12 -19.51 -4.70
CA ASP A 134 25.95 -18.92 -4.02
C ASP A 134 24.65 -19.19 -4.79
N ARG A 135 24.20 -20.44 -4.71
CA ARG A 135 22.98 -20.93 -5.36
C ARG A 135 21.70 -20.22 -4.85
N ALA A 136 21.69 -19.88 -3.56
CA ALA A 136 20.53 -19.27 -2.92
C ALA A 136 20.32 -17.84 -3.45
N VAL A 137 21.38 -17.05 -3.61
CA VAL A 137 21.32 -15.71 -4.21
C VAL A 137 20.84 -15.76 -5.67
N PHE A 138 21.31 -16.76 -6.44
CA PHE A 138 20.84 -16.94 -7.81
C PHE A 138 19.34 -17.22 -7.86
N LEU A 139 18.86 -18.16 -7.05
CA LEU A 139 17.41 -18.50 -6.95
C LEU A 139 16.59 -17.30 -6.48
N ARG A 140 17.05 -16.60 -5.45
CA ARG A 140 16.43 -15.35 -4.99
C ARG A 140 16.22 -14.37 -6.14
N ASN A 141 17.30 -14.08 -6.88
CA ASN A 141 17.23 -13.10 -7.97
C ASN A 141 16.26 -13.54 -9.08
N LYS A 142 16.20 -14.84 -9.37
CA LYS A 142 15.25 -15.40 -10.34
C LYS A 142 13.80 -15.25 -9.84
N ILE A 143 13.51 -15.62 -8.62
CA ILE A 143 12.18 -15.53 -8.01
C ILE A 143 11.74 -14.07 -7.98
N VAL A 144 12.58 -13.18 -7.45
CA VAL A 144 12.27 -11.73 -7.36
C VAL A 144 11.99 -11.15 -8.75
N THR A 145 12.86 -11.42 -9.72
CA THR A 145 12.67 -10.93 -11.10
C THR A 145 11.39 -11.49 -11.74
N PHE A 146 11.06 -12.76 -11.48
CA PHE A 146 9.83 -13.37 -11.99
C PHE A 146 8.60 -12.73 -11.34
N VAL A 147 8.61 -12.59 -10.03
CA VAL A 147 7.49 -12.05 -9.25
C VAL A 147 7.25 -10.57 -9.56
N GLN A 148 8.31 -9.78 -9.76
CA GLN A 148 8.21 -8.36 -10.16
C GLN A 148 7.53 -8.15 -11.53
N LYS A 149 7.56 -9.15 -12.41
CA LYS A 149 6.82 -9.12 -13.68
C LYS A 149 5.32 -9.40 -13.53
N LYS A 150 4.91 -9.90 -12.38
CA LYS A 150 3.51 -10.16 -12.04
C LYS A 150 2.95 -8.98 -11.24
N ASN A 151 1.67 -8.71 -11.40
CA ASN A 151 1.00 -7.65 -10.64
C ASN A 151 0.84 -8.09 -9.17
N LEU A 152 1.77 -7.65 -8.30
CA LEU A 152 1.69 -7.87 -6.85
C LEU A 152 0.70 -6.95 -6.16
N GLY A 153 0.36 -5.82 -6.77
CA GLY A 153 -0.60 -4.86 -6.23
C GLY A 153 -2.04 -5.38 -6.27
N SER A 154 -2.30 -6.55 -5.70
CA SER A 154 -3.62 -7.17 -5.66
C SER A 154 -3.85 -7.92 -4.34
N VAL A 155 -5.10 -8.27 -4.04
CA VAL A 155 -5.45 -9.16 -2.91
C VAL A 155 -4.75 -10.51 -3.04
N ALA A 156 -4.67 -11.05 -4.26
CA ALA A 156 -3.95 -12.29 -4.54
C ALA A 156 -2.43 -12.12 -4.39
N GLY A 157 -1.89 -10.95 -4.70
CA GLY A 157 -0.46 -10.64 -4.55
C GLY A 157 0.00 -10.72 -3.09
N LEU A 158 -0.74 -10.13 -2.15
CA LEU A 158 -0.41 -10.23 -0.72
C LEU A 158 -0.51 -11.70 -0.24
N LYS A 159 -1.56 -12.44 -0.63
CA LYS A 159 -1.68 -13.86 -0.32
C LYS A 159 -0.44 -14.62 -0.79
N MET A 160 -0.02 -14.38 -2.03
CA MET A 160 1.15 -15.01 -2.63
C MET A 160 2.43 -14.71 -1.86
N VAL A 161 2.71 -13.42 -1.62
CA VAL A 161 3.90 -13.00 -0.88
C VAL A 161 3.90 -13.60 0.53
N GLY A 162 2.77 -13.60 1.23
CA GLY A 162 2.65 -14.17 2.56
C GLY A 162 2.95 -15.66 2.60
N LEU A 163 2.36 -16.43 1.70
CA LEU A 163 2.61 -17.88 1.61
C LEU A 163 4.08 -18.19 1.28
N LEU A 164 4.70 -17.41 0.38
CA LEU A 164 6.13 -17.55 0.07
C LEU A 164 7.01 -17.24 1.28
N LEU A 165 6.64 -16.27 2.07
CA LEU A 165 7.36 -15.88 3.29
C LEU A 165 6.98 -16.75 4.51
N GLY A 166 6.08 -17.74 4.32
CA GLY A 166 5.72 -18.71 5.34
C GLY A 166 4.67 -18.23 6.32
N VAL A 167 3.91 -17.21 5.97
CA VAL A 167 2.71 -16.80 6.72
C VAL A 167 1.54 -17.64 6.24
N ASP A 168 1.00 -18.49 7.12
CA ASP A 168 -0.16 -19.30 6.81
C ASP A 168 -1.42 -18.44 6.76
N ASP A 169 -2.26 -18.66 5.73
CA ASP A 169 -3.48 -17.89 5.47
C ASP A 169 -3.33 -16.38 5.72
N PRO A 170 -2.53 -15.68 4.88
CA PRO A 170 -2.09 -14.31 5.17
C PRO A 170 -3.22 -13.32 5.46
N TRP A 171 -4.36 -13.45 4.77
CA TRP A 171 -5.48 -12.55 4.99
C TRP A 171 -6.25 -12.81 6.30
N ASN A 172 -6.41 -14.07 6.71
CA ASN A 172 -7.02 -14.37 8.00
C ASN A 172 -6.09 -13.98 9.15
N SER A 173 -4.79 -14.28 9.03
CA SER A 173 -3.78 -13.86 10.00
C SER A 173 -3.75 -12.33 10.16
N LEU A 174 -3.79 -11.60 9.05
CA LEU A 174 -3.82 -10.14 9.05
C LEU A 174 -5.12 -9.58 9.64
N ALA A 175 -6.26 -10.16 9.30
CA ALA A 175 -7.56 -9.77 9.83
C ALA A 175 -7.63 -9.95 11.36
N ALA A 176 -7.12 -11.07 11.86
CA ALA A 176 -7.01 -11.33 13.30
C ALA A 176 -6.07 -10.33 13.97
N HIS A 177 -4.90 -10.06 13.38
CA HIS A 177 -3.91 -9.12 13.90
C HIS A 177 -4.46 -7.68 13.99
N LEU A 178 -5.21 -7.24 12.97
CA LEU A 178 -5.81 -5.91 12.91
C LEU A 178 -7.17 -5.81 13.62
N HIS A 179 -7.68 -6.90 14.20
CA HIS A 179 -9.03 -6.96 14.79
C HIS A 179 -10.13 -6.49 13.82
N LYS A 180 -10.04 -6.93 12.57
CA LYS A 180 -10.98 -6.57 11.50
C LYS A 180 -11.50 -7.81 10.78
N GLU A 181 -12.65 -7.67 10.13
CA GLU A 181 -13.18 -8.72 9.26
C GLU A 181 -12.34 -8.86 7.98
N ARG A 182 -11.93 -10.09 7.64
CA ARG A 182 -11.18 -10.38 6.41
C ARG A 182 -11.89 -9.85 5.17
N LYS A 183 -13.22 -10.05 5.10
CA LYS A 183 -14.03 -9.63 3.95
C LYS A 183 -13.94 -8.12 3.72
N ASP A 184 -13.97 -7.32 4.78
CA ASP A 184 -13.94 -5.86 4.69
C ASP A 184 -12.57 -5.37 4.24
N LEU A 185 -11.49 -5.96 4.80
CA LEU A 185 -10.12 -5.64 4.39
C LEU A 185 -9.88 -5.95 2.90
N THR A 186 -10.20 -7.18 2.48
CA THR A 186 -9.98 -7.61 1.10
C THR A 186 -10.83 -6.83 0.12
N LYS A 187 -12.08 -6.52 0.49
CA LYS A 187 -12.97 -5.70 -0.33
C LYS A 187 -12.43 -4.29 -0.51
N THR A 188 -12.06 -3.61 0.58
CA THR A 188 -11.55 -2.23 0.51
C THR A 188 -10.26 -2.15 -0.32
N VAL A 189 -9.35 -3.12 -0.16
CA VAL A 189 -8.13 -3.19 -0.96
C VAL A 189 -8.46 -3.45 -2.45
N SER A 190 -9.36 -4.37 -2.76
CA SER A 190 -9.80 -4.65 -4.13
C SER A 190 -10.43 -3.43 -4.79
N ASP A 191 -11.37 -2.77 -4.11
CA ASP A 191 -12.06 -1.57 -4.59
C ASP A 191 -11.06 -0.44 -4.87
N ALA A 192 -10.05 -0.25 -4.00
CA ALA A 192 -8.99 0.73 -4.20
C ALA A 192 -8.13 0.44 -5.44
N ILE A 193 -7.75 -0.82 -5.66
CA ILE A 193 -6.96 -1.25 -6.81
C ILE A 193 -7.76 -1.11 -8.11
N GLU A 194 -9.02 -1.50 -8.12
CA GLU A 194 -9.92 -1.34 -9.27
C GLU A 194 -10.08 0.14 -9.62
N ARG A 195 -10.27 0.99 -8.60
CA ARG A 195 -10.38 2.44 -8.82
C ARG A 195 -9.07 3.04 -9.34
N ARG A 196 -7.92 2.63 -8.79
CA ARG A 196 -6.59 3.02 -9.29
C ARG A 196 -6.45 2.65 -10.77
N ASN A 197 -6.86 1.45 -11.15
CA ASN A 197 -6.79 1.00 -12.54
C ASN A 197 -7.71 1.84 -13.44
N SER A 198 -8.91 2.18 -12.99
CA SER A 198 -9.79 3.10 -13.71
C SER A 198 -9.19 4.50 -13.87
N ILE A 199 -8.56 5.04 -12.82
CA ILE A 199 -7.90 6.36 -12.86
C ILE A 199 -6.76 6.35 -13.87
N VAL A 200 -5.89 5.35 -13.81
CA VAL A 200 -4.67 5.28 -14.64
C VAL A 200 -4.97 4.96 -16.11
N HIS A 201 -5.85 3.99 -16.36
CA HIS A 201 -6.06 3.47 -17.72
C HIS A 201 -7.26 4.11 -18.44
N LYS A 202 -8.27 4.58 -17.71
CA LYS A 202 -9.52 5.13 -18.26
C LYS A 202 -9.73 6.60 -17.91
N ALA A 203 -8.71 7.28 -17.34
CA ALA A 203 -8.81 8.65 -16.81
C ALA A 203 -10.03 8.85 -15.89
N ASP A 204 -10.39 7.79 -15.15
CA ASP A 204 -11.53 7.73 -14.22
C ASP A 204 -12.89 8.00 -14.86
N ARG A 205 -13.05 7.62 -16.13
CA ARG A 205 -14.31 7.79 -16.88
C ARG A 205 -15.11 6.50 -16.90
N ASN A 206 -16.42 6.66 -16.76
CA ASN A 206 -17.35 5.53 -16.97
C ASN A 206 -17.67 5.38 -18.46
N LEU A 207 -17.00 4.43 -19.10
CA LEU A 207 -17.18 4.16 -20.53
C LEU A 207 -18.48 3.40 -20.84
N GLU A 208 -19.05 2.70 -19.85
CA GLU A 208 -20.25 1.88 -20.04
C GLU A 208 -21.54 2.73 -20.10
N GLY A 209 -21.54 3.93 -19.48
CA GLY A 209 -22.67 4.85 -19.48
C GLY A 209 -22.70 5.84 -20.64
N GLY A 210 -21.78 5.76 -21.61
CA GLY A 210 -21.71 6.69 -22.76
C GLY A 210 -21.35 8.15 -22.38
N THR A 211 -21.11 8.44 -21.11
CA THR A 211 -20.70 9.76 -20.62
C THR A 211 -19.20 9.81 -20.48
N LEU A 212 -18.57 10.85 -21.06
CA LEU A 212 -17.14 11.11 -20.91
C LEU A 212 -16.80 11.78 -19.57
N GLU A 213 -17.75 11.84 -18.64
CA GLU A 213 -17.57 12.50 -17.35
C GLU A 213 -16.72 11.64 -16.41
N LYS A 214 -15.86 12.31 -15.65
CA LYS A 214 -15.07 11.66 -14.60
C LYS A 214 -16.00 11.23 -13.46
N GLN A 215 -15.79 10.02 -12.97
CA GLN A 215 -16.51 9.53 -11.79
C GLN A 215 -16.13 10.38 -10.57
N THR A 216 -17.13 10.73 -9.77
CA THR A 216 -16.89 11.40 -8.48
C THR A 216 -16.11 10.50 -7.53
N ILE A 217 -15.20 11.09 -6.76
CA ILE A 217 -14.49 10.41 -5.68
C ILE A 217 -14.77 11.15 -4.36
N ALA A 218 -15.36 10.44 -3.41
CA ALA A 218 -15.67 11.01 -2.11
C ALA A 218 -14.40 11.02 -1.23
N PHE A 219 -14.23 12.10 -0.47
CA PHE A 219 -13.12 12.23 0.49
C PHE A 219 -13.08 11.05 1.48
N ALA A 220 -14.22 10.74 2.13
CA ALA A 220 -14.27 9.66 3.11
C ALA A 220 -13.86 8.30 2.53
N TRP A 221 -14.24 8.02 1.29
CA TRP A 221 -13.83 6.79 0.61
C TRP A 221 -12.32 6.76 0.31
N ALA A 222 -11.76 7.85 -0.21
CA ALA A 222 -10.33 7.94 -0.52
C ALA A 222 -9.49 7.83 0.76
N GLN A 223 -9.90 8.49 1.84
CA GLN A 223 -9.28 8.38 3.16
C GLN A 223 -9.30 6.94 3.65
N GLN A 224 -10.48 6.29 3.65
CA GLN A 224 -10.63 4.90 4.09
C GLN A 224 -9.74 3.95 3.28
N ALA A 225 -9.68 4.13 1.96
CA ALA A 225 -8.85 3.30 1.09
C ALA A 225 -7.36 3.42 1.43
N VAL A 226 -6.85 4.65 1.57
CA VAL A 226 -5.44 4.92 1.91
C VAL A 226 -5.11 4.41 3.31
N ASP A 227 -5.97 4.66 4.31
CA ASP A 227 -5.77 4.19 5.68
C ASP A 227 -5.80 2.65 5.77
N THR A 228 -6.70 2.00 5.03
CA THR A 228 -6.75 0.54 4.99
C THR A 228 -5.49 -0.04 4.38
N ILE A 229 -5.02 0.49 3.24
CA ILE A 229 -3.76 0.06 2.62
C ILE A 229 -2.59 0.22 3.59
N LYS A 230 -2.50 1.35 4.28
CA LYS A 230 -1.47 1.60 5.29
C LYS A 230 -1.51 0.56 6.41
N HIS A 231 -2.67 0.32 7.02
CA HIS A 231 -2.81 -0.67 8.08
C HIS A 231 -2.50 -2.08 7.61
N VAL A 232 -2.89 -2.43 6.38
CA VAL A 232 -2.55 -3.73 5.76
C VAL A 232 -1.04 -3.87 5.62
N CYS A 233 -0.33 -2.87 5.12
CA CYS A 233 1.13 -2.93 4.99
C CYS A 233 1.81 -3.06 6.35
N LEU A 234 1.45 -2.22 7.33
CA LEU A 234 2.08 -2.23 8.65
C LEU A 234 1.80 -3.53 9.41
N GLY A 235 0.55 -3.98 9.46
CA GLY A 235 0.20 -5.23 10.13
C GLY A 235 0.81 -6.46 9.44
N PHE A 236 0.94 -6.43 8.12
CA PHE A 236 1.59 -7.51 7.39
C PHE A 236 3.10 -7.54 7.63
N ASP A 237 3.73 -6.39 7.77
CA ASP A 237 5.15 -6.26 8.13
C ASP A 237 5.44 -6.91 9.49
N GLU A 238 4.59 -6.68 10.49
CA GLU A 238 4.70 -7.28 11.82
C GLU A 238 4.55 -8.81 11.78
N LEU A 239 3.59 -9.33 10.99
CA LEU A 239 3.41 -10.77 10.80
C LEU A 239 4.63 -11.42 10.15
N VAL A 240 5.16 -10.80 9.08
CA VAL A 240 6.33 -11.31 8.37
C VAL A 240 7.58 -11.22 9.25
N THR A 241 7.77 -10.12 9.98
CA THR A 241 8.89 -9.95 10.91
C THR A 241 8.90 -11.05 11.97
N THR A 242 7.75 -11.33 12.56
CA THR A 242 7.58 -12.41 13.52
C THR A 242 7.93 -13.77 12.91
N ARG A 243 7.46 -14.03 11.69
CA ARG A 243 7.74 -15.29 10.99
C ARG A 243 9.23 -15.43 10.63
N MET A 244 9.86 -14.34 10.20
CA MET A 244 11.30 -14.34 9.90
C MET A 244 12.15 -14.57 11.13
N ALA A 245 11.76 -14.08 12.30
CA ALA A 245 12.43 -14.39 13.56
C ALA A 245 12.38 -15.90 13.89
N GLN A 246 11.24 -16.55 13.68
CA GLN A 246 11.09 -18.00 13.81
C GLN A 246 12.00 -18.76 12.84
N HIS A 247 11.99 -18.38 11.56
CA HIS A 247 12.84 -19.02 10.55
C HIS A 247 14.34 -18.91 10.89
N ARG A 248 14.80 -17.77 11.41
CA ARG A 248 16.20 -17.60 11.83
C ARG A 248 16.53 -18.49 13.03
N ALA A 249 15.62 -18.64 13.99
CA ALA A 249 15.81 -19.55 15.12
C ALA A 249 15.92 -21.01 14.64
N ASP A 250 15.07 -21.45 13.72
CA ASP A 250 15.11 -22.79 13.12
C ASP A 250 16.44 -23.07 12.41
N LEU A 251 17.01 -22.06 11.70
CA LEU A 251 18.32 -22.18 11.07
C LEU A 251 19.44 -22.43 12.08
N VAL A 252 19.45 -21.66 13.17
CA VAL A 252 20.47 -21.82 14.24
C VAL A 252 20.41 -23.21 14.84
N THR A 253 19.21 -23.70 15.13
CA THR A 253 19.01 -25.04 15.70
C THR A 253 19.55 -26.13 14.76
N ARG A 254 19.22 -26.09 13.47
CA ARG A 254 19.73 -27.05 12.48
C ARG A 254 21.25 -27.04 12.32
N GLN A 255 21.87 -25.83 12.37
CA GLN A 255 23.33 -25.71 12.29
C GLN A 255 24.03 -26.35 13.50
N GLN A 256 23.42 -26.23 14.70
CA GLN A 256 23.93 -26.87 15.91
C GLN A 256 23.81 -28.39 15.84
N GLU A 257 22.69 -28.92 15.34
CA GLU A 257 22.50 -30.37 15.15
C GLU A 257 23.51 -30.97 14.16
N THR A 258 23.80 -30.25 13.06
CA THR A 258 24.77 -30.72 12.05
C THR A 258 26.21 -30.63 12.54
N ALA A 259 26.53 -29.78 13.47
CA ALA A 259 27.89 -29.64 14.04
C ALA A 259 28.21 -30.72 15.10
N HIS A 260 27.21 -31.47 15.56
CA HIS A 260 27.36 -32.55 16.54
C HIS A 260 27.39 -33.95 15.93
N VAL A 261 27.28 -34.07 14.61
CA VAL A 261 27.43 -35.30 13.83
C VAL A 261 28.76 -35.32 13.11
#